data_7a9926aabc14beb0184dde9a376d7136
#
_entry.id   7a9926aabc14beb0184dde9a376d7136
#
_cell.length_a   1.000
_cell.length_b   1.000
_cell.length_c   1.000
_cell.angle_alpha   90.00
_cell.angle_beta   90.00
_cell.angle_gamma   90.00
#
_symmetry.space_group_name_H-M   'P 1'
#
loop_
_entity.id
_entity.type
_entity.pdbx_description
1 polymer ?
#
loop_
_entity_poly.entity_id
_entity_poly.type
_entity_poly.pdbx_seq_one_letter_code
_entity_poly.pdbx_strand_id
1 'polypeptide(L)'
;MRVVLIPMRVKTGDFNANWAEFRRRFDEALKKNPDFIVFPEYCLTGFEEWDFSGAGLYEEIVERVSEVARKNGVYVVFGLLEPYKNCVYNSALLIGRNGEVLLKHRKFQEPVKFCTGNTVRTAKTEFGKVAVIICGDLYNKRIAKWVRRKRPAYLFVPMEYSPSYGPPNEEDVEAMAERVKLLSVRAFIANSYPPGGAWVFDENESLLASAEGEEALIWEGQP
;
A
#
# COMPACT_ATOMS: atom_id res chain seq x y z
N MET A 1 -4.53 -3.30 17.96
CA MET A 1 -4.40 -3.48 16.50
C MET A 1 -2.98 -3.90 16.16
N ARG A 2 -2.82 -4.93 15.34
CA ARG A 2 -1.52 -5.41 14.83
C ARG A 2 -1.47 -5.25 13.33
N VAL A 3 -0.45 -4.56 12.83
CA VAL A 3 -0.21 -4.32 11.40
C VAL A 3 1.09 -4.99 11.01
N VAL A 4 1.06 -5.76 9.92
CA VAL A 4 2.27 -6.33 9.31
C VAL A 4 2.48 -5.67 7.96
N LEU A 5 3.60 -4.96 7.82
CA LEU A 5 4.05 -4.33 6.58
C LEU A 5 5.03 -5.26 5.89
N ILE A 6 4.82 -5.53 4.63
CA ILE A 6 5.59 -6.53 3.87
C ILE A 6 6.33 -5.87 2.72
N PRO A 7 7.60 -5.53 2.87
CA PRO A 7 8.46 -5.30 1.72
C PRO A 7 8.52 -6.59 0.88
N MET A 8 8.13 -6.49 -0.37
CA MET A 8 7.98 -7.67 -1.23
C MET A 8 8.77 -7.49 -2.51
N ARG A 9 9.49 -8.55 -2.92
CA ARG A 9 10.11 -8.61 -4.24
C ARG A 9 9.03 -8.68 -5.30
N VAL A 10 9.11 -7.77 -6.26
CA VAL A 10 8.18 -7.70 -7.39
C VAL A 10 8.94 -7.96 -8.68
N LYS A 11 8.43 -8.88 -9.49
CA LYS A 11 8.96 -9.19 -10.81
C LYS A 11 7.99 -8.68 -11.87
N THR A 12 8.41 -7.69 -12.62
CA THR A 12 7.59 -7.09 -13.66
C THR A 12 7.15 -8.12 -14.70
N GLY A 13 5.87 -8.12 -15.05
CA GLY A 13 5.30 -8.99 -16.08
C GLY A 13 5.14 -10.46 -15.67
N ASP A 14 5.50 -10.86 -14.45
CA ASP A 14 5.40 -12.25 -13.99
C ASP A 14 4.42 -12.40 -12.82
N PHE A 15 3.14 -12.36 -13.12
CA PHE A 15 2.08 -12.51 -12.14
C PHE A 15 2.21 -13.79 -11.30
N ASN A 16 2.57 -14.92 -11.93
CA ASN A 16 2.65 -16.18 -11.20
C ASN A 16 3.75 -16.16 -10.15
N ALA A 17 4.92 -15.60 -10.47
CA ALA A 17 6.00 -15.43 -9.50
C ALA A 17 5.59 -14.45 -8.39
N ASN A 18 4.96 -13.33 -8.74
CA ASN A 18 4.49 -12.34 -7.76
C ASN A 18 3.39 -12.92 -6.86
N TRP A 19 2.47 -13.71 -7.41
CA TRP A 19 1.45 -14.39 -6.63
C TRP A 19 2.03 -15.43 -5.66
N ALA A 20 3.02 -16.22 -6.12
CA ALA A 20 3.71 -17.19 -5.26
C ALA A 20 4.42 -16.50 -4.09
N GLU A 21 5.12 -15.37 -4.37
CA GLU A 21 5.80 -14.59 -3.35
C GLU A 21 4.80 -13.92 -2.41
N PHE A 22 3.72 -13.31 -2.93
CA PHE A 22 2.63 -12.76 -2.14
C PHE A 22 2.06 -13.81 -1.17
N ARG A 23 1.75 -15.00 -1.65
CA ARG A 23 1.22 -16.09 -0.82
C ARG A 23 2.19 -16.51 0.26
N ARG A 24 3.46 -16.69 -0.07
CA ARG A 24 4.51 -17.04 0.89
C ARG A 24 4.60 -16.01 2.01
N ARG A 25 4.70 -14.73 1.65
CA ARG A 25 4.80 -13.61 2.59
C ARG A 25 3.52 -13.43 3.41
N PHE A 26 2.37 -13.60 2.79
CA PHE A 26 1.07 -13.56 3.45
C PHE A 26 0.96 -14.66 4.53
N ASP A 27 1.32 -15.90 4.20
CA ASP A 27 1.28 -17.03 5.13
C ASP A 27 2.29 -16.86 6.29
N GLU A 28 3.43 -16.23 6.04
CA GLU A 28 4.38 -15.84 7.09
C GLU A 28 3.81 -14.76 8.01
N ALA A 29 3.15 -13.76 7.45
CA ALA A 29 2.49 -12.69 8.21
C ALA A 29 1.36 -13.22 9.10
N LEU A 30 0.58 -14.18 8.63
CA LEU A 30 -0.51 -14.79 9.41
C LEU A 30 -0.02 -15.41 10.73
N LYS A 31 1.20 -15.92 10.79
CA LYS A 31 1.81 -16.48 12.02
C LYS A 31 1.97 -15.42 13.14
N LYS A 32 1.83 -14.15 12.79
CA LYS A 32 1.92 -13.01 13.70
C LYS A 32 0.54 -12.52 14.17
N ASN A 33 -0.56 -13.21 13.80
CA ASN A 33 -1.94 -12.85 14.11
C ASN A 33 -2.27 -11.38 13.76
N PRO A 34 -2.07 -10.94 12.51
CA PRO A 34 -2.30 -9.56 12.10
C PRO A 34 -3.78 -9.21 12.02
N ASP A 35 -4.10 -7.95 12.27
CA ASP A 35 -5.37 -7.34 11.87
C ASP A 35 -5.28 -6.84 10.41
N PHE A 36 -4.15 -6.20 10.06
CA PHE A 36 -3.87 -5.71 8.71
C PHE A 36 -2.56 -6.29 8.18
N ILE A 37 -2.57 -6.68 6.91
CA ILE A 37 -1.37 -6.99 6.14
C ILE A 37 -1.29 -5.98 4.99
N VAL A 38 -0.16 -5.28 4.87
CA VAL A 38 0.04 -4.23 3.88
C VAL A 38 1.17 -4.62 2.93
N PHE A 39 0.85 -4.70 1.66
CA PHE A 39 1.77 -4.97 0.57
C PHE A 39 2.10 -3.70 -0.22
N PRO A 40 3.19 -3.70 -1.01
CA PRO A 40 3.62 -2.55 -1.80
C PRO A 40 2.68 -2.17 -2.94
N GLU A 41 3.01 -1.05 -3.57
CA GLU A 41 2.51 -0.60 -4.86
C GLU A 41 2.86 -1.63 -5.95
N TYR A 42 1.96 -1.90 -6.88
CA TYR A 42 2.11 -2.85 -8.00
C TYR A 42 2.53 -4.28 -7.62
N CYS A 43 2.36 -4.70 -6.37
CA CYS A 43 2.98 -5.91 -5.84
C CYS A 43 2.62 -7.20 -6.58
N LEU A 44 1.50 -7.25 -7.30
CA LEU A 44 1.08 -8.41 -8.07
C LEU A 44 1.21 -8.25 -9.58
N THR A 45 1.14 -7.02 -10.09
CA THR A 45 1.27 -6.74 -11.53
C THR A 45 2.71 -6.43 -11.94
N GLY A 46 3.51 -5.89 -11.01
CA GLY A 46 4.71 -5.15 -11.35
C GLY A 46 4.36 -3.88 -12.10
N PHE A 47 5.37 -3.12 -12.44
CA PHE A 47 5.28 -1.94 -13.28
C PHE A 47 6.48 -1.86 -14.23
N GLU A 48 6.22 -1.69 -15.51
CA GLU A 48 7.19 -1.30 -16.52
C GLU A 48 6.61 -0.16 -17.35
N GLU A 49 7.47 0.82 -17.67
CA GLU A 49 7.07 2.04 -18.34
C GLU A 49 6.50 1.74 -19.72
N TRP A 50 5.52 1.42 -20.14
CA TRP A 50 4.93 1.08 -21.44
C TRP A 50 4.26 -0.31 -21.49
N ASP A 51 4.35 -1.11 -20.45
CA ASP A 51 3.65 -2.38 -20.35
C ASP A 51 2.50 -2.33 -19.33
N PHE A 52 1.27 -2.35 -19.81
CA PHE A 52 0.05 -2.40 -19.02
C PHE A 52 -0.63 -3.77 -19.08
N SER A 53 0.05 -4.81 -19.56
CA SER A 53 -0.52 -6.15 -19.70
C SER A 53 -1.04 -6.70 -18.36
N GLY A 54 -0.37 -6.37 -17.25
CA GLY A 54 -0.81 -6.71 -15.92
C GLY A 54 -2.20 -6.17 -15.54
N ALA A 55 -2.69 -5.12 -16.21
CA ALA A 55 -4.03 -4.60 -15.95
C ALA A 55 -5.14 -5.60 -16.34
N GLY A 56 -4.90 -6.49 -17.31
CA GLY A 56 -5.84 -7.56 -17.69
C GLY A 56 -6.09 -8.58 -16.60
N LEU A 57 -5.24 -8.64 -15.58
CA LEU A 57 -5.34 -9.56 -14.45
C LEU A 57 -6.11 -8.99 -13.27
N TYR A 58 -6.65 -7.77 -13.36
CA TYR A 58 -7.27 -7.04 -12.26
C TYR A 58 -8.34 -7.86 -11.52
N GLU A 59 -9.33 -8.40 -12.23
CA GLU A 59 -10.44 -9.14 -11.62
C GLU A 59 -9.94 -10.42 -10.94
N GLU A 60 -9.03 -11.15 -11.58
CA GLU A 60 -8.42 -12.36 -11.01
C GLU A 60 -7.63 -12.05 -9.75
N ILE A 61 -6.84 -10.97 -9.75
CA ILE A 61 -6.07 -10.52 -8.58
C ILE A 61 -7.01 -10.17 -7.42
N VAL A 62 -8.05 -9.38 -7.69
CA VAL A 62 -9.02 -8.96 -6.67
C VAL A 62 -9.73 -10.17 -6.08
N GLU A 63 -10.18 -11.11 -6.90
CA GLU A 63 -10.84 -12.34 -6.45
C GLU A 63 -9.92 -13.17 -5.54
N ARG A 64 -8.69 -13.45 -5.99
CA ARG A 64 -7.71 -14.25 -5.23
C ARG A 64 -7.34 -13.60 -3.89
N VAL A 65 -7.10 -12.28 -3.86
CA VAL A 65 -6.78 -11.58 -2.61
C VAL A 65 -8.00 -11.52 -1.69
N SER A 66 -9.20 -11.31 -2.24
CA SER A 66 -10.45 -11.35 -1.48
C SER A 66 -10.69 -12.70 -0.82
N GLU A 67 -10.42 -13.80 -1.53
CA GLU A 67 -10.55 -15.15 -0.99
C GLU A 67 -9.61 -15.40 0.20
N VAL A 68 -8.32 -15.04 0.06
CA VAL A 68 -7.36 -15.25 1.15
C VAL A 68 -7.63 -14.34 2.34
N ALA A 69 -8.06 -13.09 2.12
CA ALA A 69 -8.49 -12.18 3.18
C ALA A 69 -9.67 -12.76 3.96
N ARG A 70 -10.73 -13.19 3.25
CA ARG A 70 -11.94 -13.79 3.82
C ARG A 70 -11.63 -15.07 4.60
N LYS A 71 -10.83 -15.98 4.02
CA LYS A 71 -10.47 -17.27 4.65
C LYS A 71 -9.76 -17.09 5.99
N ASN A 72 -8.98 -16.02 6.12
CA ASN A 72 -8.14 -15.79 7.29
C ASN A 72 -8.66 -14.65 8.20
N GLY A 73 -9.75 -13.97 7.82
CA GLY A 73 -10.38 -12.93 8.62
C GLY A 73 -9.46 -11.72 8.85
N VAL A 74 -8.65 -11.32 7.87
CA VAL A 74 -7.69 -10.22 7.96
C VAL A 74 -7.97 -9.13 6.92
N TYR A 75 -7.61 -7.90 7.24
CA TYR A 75 -7.59 -6.81 6.25
C TYR A 75 -6.33 -6.89 5.40
N VAL A 76 -6.47 -6.67 4.09
CA VAL A 76 -5.33 -6.66 3.16
C VAL A 76 -5.32 -5.37 2.37
N VAL A 77 -4.18 -4.66 2.40
CA VAL A 77 -3.92 -3.48 1.55
C VAL A 77 -2.85 -3.86 0.53
N PHE A 78 -3.07 -3.55 -0.74
CA PHE A 78 -2.13 -3.85 -1.82
C PHE A 78 -2.33 -2.95 -3.03
N GLY A 79 -1.27 -2.77 -3.83
CA GLY A 79 -1.28 -2.00 -5.07
C GLY A 79 -1.30 -2.86 -6.32
N LEU A 80 -1.96 -2.37 -7.40
CA LEU A 80 -2.07 -3.06 -8.68
C LEU A 80 -2.43 -2.11 -9.82
N LEU A 81 -2.28 -2.59 -11.07
CA LEU A 81 -2.81 -1.91 -12.25
C LEU A 81 -4.33 -2.16 -12.36
N GLU A 82 -5.12 -1.09 -12.57
CA GLU A 82 -6.58 -1.18 -12.72
C GLU A 82 -7.01 -0.71 -14.12
N PRO A 83 -7.60 -1.58 -14.96
CA PRO A 83 -8.23 -1.15 -16.19
C PRO A 83 -9.61 -0.55 -15.90
N TYR A 84 -9.91 0.59 -16.50
CA TYR A 84 -11.25 1.15 -16.44
C TYR A 84 -11.56 1.96 -17.70
N LYS A 85 -12.54 1.52 -18.50
CA LYS A 85 -12.83 2.08 -19.82
C LYS A 85 -11.58 2.03 -20.71
N ASN A 86 -11.16 3.17 -21.27
CA ASN A 86 -9.97 3.29 -22.12
C ASN A 86 -8.73 3.76 -21.33
N CYS A 87 -8.71 3.53 -20.02
CA CYS A 87 -7.69 4.00 -19.10
C CYS A 87 -7.10 2.86 -18.27
N VAL A 88 -5.84 3.01 -17.88
CA VAL A 88 -5.23 2.23 -16.81
C VAL A 88 -4.89 3.17 -15.65
N TYR A 89 -5.22 2.76 -14.44
CA TYR A 89 -4.90 3.48 -13.21
C TYR A 89 -3.89 2.68 -12.39
N ASN A 90 -3.02 3.38 -11.72
CA ASN A 90 -2.32 2.89 -10.57
C ASN A 90 -3.28 2.94 -9.38
N SER A 91 -3.66 1.80 -8.86
CA SER A 91 -4.68 1.68 -7.82
C SER A 91 -4.18 0.91 -6.61
N ALA A 92 -4.69 1.26 -5.45
CA ALA A 92 -4.54 0.47 -4.23
C ALA A 92 -5.91 0.13 -3.65
N LEU A 93 -6.04 -1.10 -3.17
CA LEU A 93 -7.26 -1.61 -2.58
C LEU A 93 -7.07 -1.92 -1.10
N LEU A 94 -8.14 -1.75 -0.32
CA LEU A 94 -8.31 -2.36 0.98
C LEU A 94 -9.40 -3.43 0.86
N ILE A 95 -9.03 -4.68 1.08
CA ILE A 95 -9.96 -5.79 1.20
C ILE A 95 -10.30 -5.99 2.68
N GLY A 96 -11.58 -6.15 2.95
CA GLY A 96 -12.10 -6.41 4.29
C GLY A 96 -11.98 -7.87 4.72
N ARG A 97 -12.24 -8.13 5.99
CA ARG A 97 -12.17 -9.46 6.61
C ARG A 97 -13.13 -10.48 6.00
N ASN A 98 -14.21 -10.01 5.34
CA ASN A 98 -15.15 -10.86 4.63
C ASN A 98 -14.86 -11.00 3.14
N GLY A 99 -13.73 -10.43 2.66
CA GLY A 99 -13.32 -10.47 1.26
C GLY A 99 -13.92 -9.36 0.38
N GLU A 100 -14.67 -8.42 0.93
CA GLU A 100 -15.23 -7.29 0.19
C GLU A 100 -14.18 -6.21 -0.08
N VAL A 101 -14.29 -5.51 -1.21
CA VAL A 101 -13.49 -4.32 -1.50
C VAL A 101 -14.07 -3.14 -0.71
N LEU A 102 -13.47 -2.82 0.44
CA LEU A 102 -13.90 -1.72 1.30
C LEU A 102 -13.50 -0.34 0.77
N LEU A 103 -12.33 -0.26 0.12
CA LEU A 103 -11.81 0.98 -0.39
C LEU A 103 -10.95 0.73 -1.62
N LYS A 104 -11.09 1.62 -2.59
CA LYS A 104 -10.20 1.75 -3.73
C LYS A 104 -9.73 3.19 -3.85
N HIS A 105 -8.42 3.37 -3.92
CA HIS A 105 -7.75 4.62 -4.20
C HIS A 105 -7.03 4.54 -5.54
N ARG A 106 -7.15 5.56 -6.37
CA ARG A 106 -6.44 5.76 -7.63
C ARG A 106 -5.43 6.88 -7.43
N LYS A 107 -4.18 6.65 -7.75
CA LYS A 107 -3.09 7.62 -7.58
C LYS A 107 -3.36 8.92 -8.32
N PHE A 108 -3.00 10.07 -7.74
CA PHE A 108 -3.32 11.39 -8.29
C PHE A 108 -2.29 11.90 -9.27
N GLN A 109 -1.05 11.49 -9.14
CA GLN A 109 0.04 11.90 -10.00
C GLN A 109 0.72 10.68 -10.60
N GLU A 110 0.64 10.58 -11.91
CA GLU A 110 1.27 9.53 -12.70
C GLU A 110 1.81 10.09 -14.01
N PRO A 111 2.78 9.42 -14.64
CA PRO A 111 3.21 9.74 -15.98
C PRO A 111 2.04 9.76 -16.98
N VAL A 112 2.21 10.49 -18.08
CA VAL A 112 1.18 10.86 -19.07
C VAL A 112 0.29 9.72 -19.59
N LYS A 113 0.71 8.47 -19.44
CA LYS A 113 -0.06 7.31 -19.95
C LYS A 113 -1.09 6.73 -18.99
N PHE A 114 -0.98 7.06 -17.72
CA PHE A 114 -1.98 6.68 -16.73
C PHE A 114 -3.11 7.70 -16.68
N CYS A 115 -4.28 7.19 -16.32
CA CYS A 115 -5.33 8.06 -15.82
C CYS A 115 -5.13 8.33 -14.34
N THR A 116 -5.51 9.52 -13.91
CA THR A 116 -5.28 9.98 -12.54
C THR A 116 -6.55 9.92 -11.69
N GLY A 117 -6.38 9.62 -10.41
CA GLY A 117 -7.42 9.73 -9.42
C GLY A 117 -7.81 11.19 -9.13
N ASN A 118 -8.95 11.37 -8.50
CA ASN A 118 -9.48 12.70 -8.21
C ASN A 118 -10.09 12.85 -6.80
N THR A 119 -10.01 11.80 -5.97
CA THR A 119 -10.59 11.82 -4.61
C THR A 119 -9.87 10.86 -3.68
N VAL A 120 -9.73 11.26 -2.42
CA VAL A 120 -9.35 10.36 -1.32
C VAL A 120 -10.60 9.88 -0.63
N ARG A 121 -10.77 8.57 -0.50
CA ARG A 121 -11.87 7.92 0.21
C ARG A 121 -11.38 7.34 1.53
N THR A 122 -12.34 7.03 2.40
CA THR A 122 -12.07 6.34 3.68
C THR A 122 -13.04 5.18 3.84
N ALA A 123 -12.60 4.13 4.49
CA ALA A 123 -13.42 3.01 4.93
C ALA A 123 -13.53 2.99 6.45
N LYS A 124 -14.62 2.43 6.98
CA LYS A 124 -14.79 2.18 8.42
C LYS A 124 -14.33 0.75 8.72
N THR A 125 -13.58 0.60 9.80
CA THR A 125 -13.20 -0.69 10.39
C THR A 125 -13.49 -0.66 11.88
N GLU A 126 -13.36 -1.78 12.57
CA GLU A 126 -13.46 -1.82 14.04
C GLU A 126 -12.35 -1.04 14.74
N PHE A 127 -11.25 -0.74 14.05
CA PHE A 127 -10.12 0.06 14.56
C PHE A 127 -10.28 1.56 14.25
N GLY A 128 -11.36 1.97 13.65
CA GLY A 128 -11.63 3.33 13.24
C GLY A 128 -11.65 3.51 11.72
N LYS A 129 -11.68 4.76 11.31
CA LYS A 129 -11.69 5.14 9.90
C LYS A 129 -10.29 5.04 9.31
N VAL A 130 -10.13 4.39 8.18
CA VAL A 130 -8.85 4.24 7.48
C VAL A 130 -8.88 4.86 6.10
N ALA A 131 -7.71 5.28 5.61
CA ALA A 131 -7.49 5.75 4.25
C ALA A 131 -6.31 4.99 3.63
N VAL A 132 -6.29 4.97 2.29
CA VAL A 132 -5.17 4.49 1.49
C VAL A 132 -4.78 5.58 0.51
N ILE A 133 -3.48 5.84 0.37
CA ILE A 133 -2.87 6.64 -0.70
C ILE A 133 -1.68 5.87 -1.26
N ILE A 134 -1.09 6.31 -2.37
CA ILE A 134 -0.05 5.55 -3.07
C ILE A 134 1.21 6.40 -3.22
N CYS A 135 2.34 5.94 -2.67
CA CYS A 135 3.69 6.44 -2.96
C CYS A 135 3.77 7.98 -3.05
N GLY A 136 3.98 8.53 -4.24
CA GLY A 136 4.09 9.98 -4.51
C GLY A 136 2.90 10.83 -4.08
N ASP A 137 1.73 10.23 -3.83
CA ASP A 137 0.59 10.94 -3.24
C ASP A 137 0.92 11.53 -1.86
N LEU A 138 1.87 10.93 -1.13
CA LEU A 138 2.35 11.41 0.16
C LEU A 138 2.85 12.87 0.07
N TYR A 139 3.42 13.23 -1.08
CA TYR A 139 3.99 14.57 -1.35
C TYR A 139 2.99 15.54 -1.99
N ASN A 140 1.76 15.10 -2.28
CA ASN A 140 0.77 15.91 -2.98
C ASN A 140 -0.05 16.77 -2.00
N LYS A 141 0.06 18.10 -2.13
CA LYS A 141 -0.64 19.08 -1.26
C LYS A 141 -2.17 18.94 -1.29
N ARG A 142 -2.76 18.52 -2.41
CA ARG A 142 -4.22 18.30 -2.52
C ARG A 142 -4.63 17.08 -1.71
N ILE A 143 -3.86 15.99 -1.80
CA ILE A 143 -4.05 14.78 -1.00
C ILE A 143 -3.96 15.12 0.49
N ALA A 144 -2.92 15.85 0.91
CA ALA A 144 -2.76 16.27 2.30
C ALA A 144 -4.01 17.02 2.82
N LYS A 145 -4.54 17.97 2.05
CA LYS A 145 -5.78 18.67 2.41
C LYS A 145 -6.99 17.73 2.54
N TRP A 146 -7.08 16.71 1.68
CA TRP A 146 -8.19 15.77 1.71
C TRP A 146 -8.08 14.79 2.89
N VAL A 147 -6.88 14.23 3.16
CA VAL A 147 -6.65 13.35 4.30
C VAL A 147 -6.98 14.07 5.62
N ARG A 148 -6.45 15.27 5.83
CA ARG A 148 -6.77 16.10 7.01
C ARG A 148 -8.27 16.35 7.17
N ARG A 149 -8.99 16.65 6.07
CA ARG A 149 -10.45 16.87 6.10
C ARG A 149 -11.22 15.60 6.45
N LYS A 150 -10.76 14.44 5.94
CA LYS A 150 -11.42 13.14 6.18
C LYS A 150 -11.14 12.58 7.57
N ARG A 151 -10.02 13.00 8.21
CA ARG A 151 -9.59 12.59 9.54
C ARG A 151 -9.63 11.06 9.71
N PRO A 152 -8.89 10.27 8.90
CA PRO A 152 -8.74 8.85 9.18
C PRO A 152 -7.91 8.69 10.47
N ALA A 153 -8.15 7.59 11.20
CA ALA A 153 -7.31 7.19 12.32
C ALA A 153 -5.97 6.63 11.83
N TYR A 154 -5.99 5.98 10.66
CA TYR A 154 -4.81 5.34 10.08
C TYR A 154 -4.76 5.57 8.57
N LEU A 155 -3.53 5.68 8.07
CA LEU A 155 -3.20 5.83 6.65
C LEU A 155 -2.27 4.70 6.22
N PHE A 156 -2.64 3.96 5.19
CA PHE A 156 -1.80 2.95 4.56
C PHE A 156 -1.23 3.49 3.25
N VAL A 157 0.07 3.27 3.03
CA VAL A 157 0.80 3.80 1.88
C VAL A 157 1.59 2.67 1.20
N PRO A 158 0.97 1.90 0.29
CA PRO A 158 1.73 1.10 -0.66
C PRO A 158 2.69 1.97 -1.45
N MET A 159 3.97 1.56 -1.51
CA MET A 159 5.02 2.34 -2.15
C MET A 159 5.87 1.47 -3.08
N GLU A 160 6.34 2.06 -4.17
CA GLU A 160 7.42 1.58 -5.00
C GLU A 160 8.46 2.69 -5.15
N TYR A 161 9.46 2.65 -4.31
CA TYR A 161 10.61 3.53 -4.44
C TYR A 161 11.57 2.91 -5.46
N SER A 162 11.86 3.63 -6.53
CA SER A 162 12.61 3.08 -7.66
C SER A 162 14.02 2.60 -7.26
N PRO A 163 14.43 1.39 -7.72
CA PRO A 163 15.79 0.89 -7.50
C PRO A 163 16.91 1.80 -8.01
N SER A 164 16.62 2.67 -8.98
CA SER A 164 17.59 3.64 -9.53
C SER A 164 18.03 4.70 -8.52
N TYR A 165 17.26 4.91 -7.44
CA TYR A 165 17.63 5.85 -6.37
C TYR A 165 18.38 5.19 -5.20
N GLY A 166 18.55 3.86 -5.24
CA GLY A 166 19.10 3.11 -4.10
C GLY A 166 18.09 2.93 -2.95
N PRO A 167 18.50 2.36 -1.81
CA PRO A 167 17.65 2.28 -0.63
C PRO A 167 17.39 3.69 -0.08
N PRO A 168 16.19 3.97 0.47
CA PRO A 168 15.91 5.23 1.14
C PRO A 168 16.95 5.49 2.24
N ASN A 169 17.58 6.66 2.19
CA ASN A 169 18.53 7.12 3.19
C ASN A 169 17.82 7.88 4.33
N GLU A 170 18.57 8.38 5.31
CA GLU A 170 18.01 9.13 6.45
C GLU A 170 17.22 10.37 5.99
N GLU A 171 17.69 11.11 5.00
CA GLU A 171 17.02 12.30 4.47
C GLU A 171 15.68 11.93 3.80
N ASP A 172 15.62 10.80 3.10
CA ASP A 172 14.37 10.30 2.52
C ASP A 172 13.35 9.92 3.60
N VAL A 173 13.82 9.28 4.69
CA VAL A 173 12.97 8.90 5.83
C VAL A 173 12.46 10.13 6.57
N GLU A 174 13.32 11.14 6.79
CA GLU A 174 12.94 12.43 7.37
C GLU A 174 11.92 13.15 6.48
N ALA A 175 12.13 13.17 5.18
CA ALA A 175 11.16 13.75 4.23
C ALA A 175 9.79 13.04 4.29
N MET A 176 9.77 11.71 4.42
CA MET A 176 8.52 10.96 4.63
C MET A 176 7.83 11.36 5.94
N ALA A 177 8.59 11.49 7.05
CA ALA A 177 8.10 11.89 8.36
C ALA A 177 7.45 13.28 8.31
N GLU A 178 8.13 14.28 7.71
CA GLU A 178 7.56 15.62 7.51
C GLU A 178 6.23 15.60 6.74
N ARG A 179 6.11 14.73 5.70
CA ARG A 179 4.86 14.61 4.94
C ARG A 179 3.75 13.98 5.77
N VAL A 180 4.05 12.95 6.55
CA VAL A 180 3.08 12.33 7.46
C VAL A 180 2.57 13.35 8.49
N LYS A 181 3.44 14.17 9.08
CA LYS A 181 3.06 15.29 9.95
C LYS A 181 2.07 16.24 9.27
N LEU A 182 2.34 16.62 8.02
CA LEU A 182 1.42 17.46 7.25
C LEU A 182 0.04 16.81 7.01
N LEU A 183 -0.04 15.48 7.03
CA LEU A 183 -1.28 14.73 6.92
C LEU A 183 -2.02 14.62 8.26
N SER A 184 -1.31 14.81 9.40
CA SER A 184 -1.81 14.67 10.77
C SER A 184 -2.51 13.33 10.99
N VAL A 185 -1.83 12.23 10.65
CA VAL A 185 -2.37 10.87 10.74
C VAL A 185 -1.24 9.87 10.90
N ARG A 186 -1.45 8.83 11.71
CA ARG A 186 -0.52 7.71 11.78
C ARG A 186 -0.46 6.98 10.45
N ALA A 187 0.75 6.82 9.89
CA ALA A 187 0.98 6.24 8.58
C ALA A 187 1.78 4.94 8.64
N PHE A 188 1.40 4.00 7.80
CA PHE A 188 2.00 2.68 7.62
C PHE A 188 2.44 2.56 6.16
N ILE A 189 3.74 2.48 5.92
CA ILE A 189 4.36 2.50 4.59
C ILE A 189 5.03 1.16 4.33
N ALA A 190 4.68 0.49 3.23
CA ALA A 190 5.33 -0.73 2.76
C ALA A 190 5.88 -0.52 1.35
N ASN A 191 7.19 -0.71 1.17
CA ASN A 191 7.89 -0.47 -0.09
C ASN A 191 8.25 -1.78 -0.80
N SER A 192 8.29 -1.75 -2.15
CA SER A 192 8.72 -2.89 -2.95
C SER A 192 10.23 -3.15 -2.78
N TYR A 193 10.64 -4.41 -2.94
CA TYR A 193 12.05 -4.80 -2.91
C TYR A 193 12.54 -5.24 -4.31
N PRO A 194 13.75 -4.88 -4.73
CA PRO A 194 14.62 -3.88 -4.14
C PRO A 194 14.11 -2.44 -4.33
N PRO A 195 14.44 -1.45 -3.46
CA PRO A 195 15.32 -1.54 -2.30
C PRO A 195 14.64 -2.07 -1.02
N GLY A 196 13.30 -2.16 -0.95
CA GLY A 196 12.57 -2.61 0.21
C GLY A 196 12.37 -1.53 1.27
N GLY A 197 12.05 -1.98 2.48
CA GLY A 197 11.82 -1.15 3.64
C GLY A 197 10.36 -0.97 4.01
N ALA A 198 10.12 -0.78 5.29
CA ALA A 198 8.82 -0.48 5.85
C ALA A 198 8.96 0.52 7.00
N TRP A 199 7.98 1.42 7.16
CA TRP A 199 8.02 2.48 8.16
C TRP A 199 6.65 2.71 8.78
N VAL A 200 6.65 3.02 10.08
CA VAL A 200 5.48 3.50 10.80
C VAL A 200 5.80 4.84 11.43
N PHE A 201 5.04 5.85 11.09
CA PHE A 201 5.15 7.20 11.65
C PHE A 201 3.88 7.54 12.43
N ASP A 202 4.03 8.28 13.52
CA ASP A 202 2.88 8.91 14.17
C ASP A 202 2.49 10.24 13.49
N GLU A 203 1.43 10.83 13.97
CA GLU A 203 0.91 12.11 13.48
C GLU A 203 1.79 13.33 13.80
N ASN A 204 2.81 13.14 14.65
CA ASN A 204 3.74 14.17 15.10
C ASN A 204 5.14 14.03 14.47
N GLU A 205 5.26 13.27 13.37
CA GLU A 205 6.53 13.08 12.63
C GLU A 205 7.49 12.06 13.27
N SER A 206 7.13 11.42 14.39
CA SER A 206 8.00 10.45 15.02
C SER A 206 8.00 9.13 14.25
N LEU A 207 9.19 8.63 13.92
CA LEU A 207 9.37 7.26 13.44
C LEU A 207 9.16 6.31 14.61
N LEU A 208 8.07 5.55 14.58
CA LEU A 208 7.72 4.59 15.64
C LEU A 208 8.40 3.23 15.45
N ALA A 209 8.58 2.82 14.20
CA ALA A 209 9.22 1.56 13.84
C ALA A 209 9.67 1.58 12.38
N SER A 210 10.72 0.84 12.06
CA SER A 210 11.20 0.60 10.70
C SER A 210 11.79 -0.78 10.52
N ALA A 211 11.81 -1.25 9.28
CA ALA A 211 12.56 -2.42 8.84
C ALA A 211 13.19 -2.13 7.48
N GLU A 212 14.34 -2.74 7.21
CA GLU A 212 15.08 -2.55 5.97
C GLU A 212 14.96 -3.77 5.03
N GLY A 213 15.25 -3.56 3.76
CA GLY A 213 15.28 -4.61 2.77
C GLY A 213 13.95 -5.37 2.67
N GLU A 214 14.01 -6.69 2.73
CA GLU A 214 12.83 -7.59 2.64
C GLU A 214 12.22 -7.91 4.01
N GLU A 215 12.73 -7.37 5.11
CA GLU A 215 12.24 -7.68 6.44
C GLU A 215 10.82 -7.16 6.64
N ALA A 216 9.93 -8.02 7.12
CA ALA A 216 8.56 -7.62 7.46
C ALA A 216 8.54 -6.85 8.77
N LEU A 217 7.92 -5.69 8.78
CA LEU A 217 7.74 -4.87 9.98
C LEU A 217 6.43 -5.21 10.69
N ILE A 218 6.51 -5.55 11.95
CA ILE A 218 5.35 -5.80 12.80
C ILE A 218 5.18 -4.61 13.74
N TRP A 219 4.02 -3.98 13.68
CA TRP A 219 3.64 -2.92 14.61
C TRP A 219 2.43 -3.32 15.43
N GLU A 220 2.50 -3.07 16.73
CA GLU A 220 1.41 -3.27 17.68
C GLU A 220 1.11 -1.98 18.43
N GLY A 221 -0.17 -1.62 18.53
CA GLY A 221 -0.60 -0.45 19.27
C GLY A 221 -2.09 -0.46 19.58
N GLN A 222 -2.47 0.37 20.53
CA GLN A 222 -3.89 0.58 20.82
C GLN A 222 -4.52 1.41 19.69
N PRO A 223 -5.80 1.17 19.36
CA PRO A 223 -6.54 1.97 18.41
C PRO A 223 -6.67 3.43 18.86
#